data_f3ed329a2c4089f2d73c38df28727465
#
_entry.id   f3ed329a2c4089f2d73c38df28727465
#
_cell.length_a   1.000
_cell.length_b   1.000
_cell.length_c   1.000
_cell.angle_alpha   90.00
_cell.angle_beta   90.00
_cell.angle_gamma   90.00
#
_symmetry.space_group_name_H-M   'P 1'
#
loop_
_entity.id
_entity.type
_entity.pdbx_description
1 polymer ?
#
loop_
_entity_poly.entity_id
_entity_poly.type
_entity_poly.pdbx_seq_one_letter_code
_entity_poly.pdbx_strand_id
1 'polypeptide(L)'
;LAACGGSTTEETVEETTPEVVETLDSPAVTTASSVETGVGVTSDPCPEAIGGIPTGADQSKGCIYLGMLNDYTGPYAAAGPALETAQRAFWLWANSSGGVGDYSVAIREGTDTGYNPQKHLEAYNAQKGEVAALAMSLGTVQTLFILDEMDKDNMVAAPMSWYSGWSYKSVDKGLVIEFGSAYCADGMNAVDWALANLPVDIKTIGIMGGAGDYGSDWAAGVKYAAEKNGLTVAWEYVPPSTEFDVAQAVGLMVTQPVDAYFPAIVPGQMAQVAGGAAQQGVTPIAMLAAPAFNDAFVQEGFALKGLFESGAIYTMAWVAPYEYNSAAHATMRATFASMGIDSASSFLVAGWSSQYHMKGVL
;
A
#
# COMPACT_ATOMS: atom_id res chain seq x y z
N LEU A 1 -10.55 15.04 11.89
CA LEU A 1 -11.43 14.00 11.31
C LEU A 1 -12.26 14.52 10.14
N ALA A 2 -12.72 15.79 10.17
CA ALA A 2 -13.49 16.39 9.06
C ALA A 2 -12.67 16.64 7.77
N ALA A 3 -11.34 16.60 7.84
CA ALA A 3 -10.48 16.83 6.67
C ALA A 3 -10.35 15.60 5.76
N CYS A 4 -10.49 14.40 6.35
CA CYS A 4 -10.26 13.14 5.64
C CYS A 4 -11.54 12.34 5.33
N GLY A 5 -12.71 12.84 5.65
CA GLY A 5 -13.97 12.16 5.34
C GLY A 5 -15.17 12.88 5.92
N GLY A 6 -16.24 12.99 5.14
CA GLY A 6 -17.42 13.82 5.35
C GLY A 6 -18.09 13.76 6.71
N SER A 7 -18.77 14.83 6.99
CA SER A 7 -19.74 15.17 8.04
C SER A 7 -20.16 14.06 9.01
N THR A 8 -19.81 14.23 10.28
CA THR A 8 -20.27 13.41 11.40
C THR A 8 -21.71 13.76 11.80
N THR A 9 -22.61 12.81 11.75
CA THR A 9 -23.78 12.75 12.63
C THR A 9 -23.35 12.05 13.91
N GLU A 10 -23.49 12.73 15.06
CA GLU A 10 -23.27 12.13 16.39
C GLU A 10 -24.35 11.08 16.66
N GLU A 11 -23.98 9.82 16.68
CA GLU A 11 -24.77 8.76 17.32
C GLU A 11 -24.21 8.53 18.73
N THR A 12 -25.05 8.72 19.72
CA THR A 12 -24.77 8.41 21.13
C THR A 12 -24.67 6.89 21.30
N VAL A 13 -23.52 6.41 21.72
CA VAL A 13 -23.29 5.00 22.07
C VAL A 13 -23.76 4.79 23.51
N GLU A 14 -24.80 3.95 23.70
CA GLU A 14 -25.16 3.40 25.01
C GLU A 14 -24.15 2.31 25.40
N GLU A 15 -23.62 2.45 26.60
CA GLU A 15 -22.66 1.54 27.23
C GLU A 15 -23.41 0.28 27.73
N THR A 16 -23.28 -0.84 27.02
CA THR A 16 -23.79 -2.15 27.48
C THR A 16 -22.70 -2.94 28.19
N THR A 17 -22.97 -3.30 29.45
CA THR A 17 -22.14 -4.21 30.26
C THR A 17 -22.04 -5.61 29.63
N PRO A 18 -20.88 -6.29 29.72
CA PRO A 18 -20.71 -7.62 29.13
C PRO A 18 -21.45 -8.69 29.93
N GLU A 19 -22.31 -9.42 29.23
CA GLU A 19 -22.97 -10.62 29.73
C GLU A 19 -22.00 -11.81 29.72
N VAL A 20 -22.04 -12.61 30.80
CA VAL A 20 -21.20 -13.80 30.99
C VAL A 20 -21.62 -14.88 29.97
N VAL A 21 -20.73 -15.24 29.06
CA VAL A 21 -20.95 -16.33 28.12
C VAL A 21 -20.74 -17.69 28.84
N GLU A 22 -21.80 -18.43 29.04
CA GLU A 22 -21.73 -19.84 29.42
C GLU A 22 -21.11 -20.66 28.27
N THR A 23 -20.11 -21.45 28.60
CA THR A 23 -19.49 -22.41 27.68
C THR A 23 -20.47 -23.54 27.37
N LEU A 24 -21.03 -23.54 26.17
CA LEU A 24 -21.73 -24.70 25.62
C LEU A 24 -20.71 -25.70 25.08
N ASP A 25 -20.63 -26.86 25.70
CA ASP A 25 -19.96 -28.03 25.14
C ASP A 25 -20.67 -28.45 23.84
N SER A 26 -20.04 -28.16 22.71
CA SER A 26 -20.49 -28.66 21.41
C SER A 26 -19.97 -30.08 21.18
N PRO A 27 -20.84 -31.01 20.80
CA PRO A 27 -20.40 -32.34 20.39
C PRO A 27 -19.52 -32.22 19.13
N ALA A 28 -18.41 -32.94 19.11
CA ALA A 28 -17.54 -33.04 17.94
C ALA A 28 -18.33 -33.67 16.77
N VAL A 29 -18.79 -32.83 15.87
CA VAL A 29 -19.33 -33.28 14.59
C VAL A 29 -18.14 -33.53 13.67
N THR A 30 -17.74 -34.78 13.51
CA THR A 30 -16.88 -35.22 12.43
C THR A 30 -17.68 -35.17 11.12
N THR A 31 -17.82 -33.99 10.53
CA THR A 31 -18.27 -33.87 9.14
C THR A 31 -17.05 -34.13 8.25
N ALA A 32 -17.20 -35.10 7.34
CA ALA A 32 -16.31 -35.16 6.18
C ALA A 32 -16.36 -33.79 5.51
N SER A 33 -15.23 -33.08 5.53
CA SER A 33 -15.13 -31.74 4.92
C SER A 33 -15.37 -31.89 3.42
N SER A 34 -16.47 -31.35 2.94
CA SER A 34 -16.70 -31.20 1.51
C SER A 34 -16.04 -29.90 1.09
N VAL A 35 -14.93 -30.00 0.32
CA VAL A 35 -14.29 -28.82 -0.29
C VAL A 35 -15.34 -28.13 -1.17
N GLU A 36 -15.77 -26.93 -0.77
CA GLU A 36 -16.69 -26.12 -1.57
C GLU A 36 -15.93 -25.54 -2.77
N THR A 37 -16.58 -25.47 -3.93
CA THR A 37 -15.98 -24.95 -5.16
C THR A 37 -16.74 -23.74 -5.65
N GLY A 38 -16.03 -22.83 -6.34
CA GLY A 38 -16.59 -21.59 -6.86
C GLY A 38 -15.62 -20.89 -7.80
N VAL A 39 -15.91 -19.64 -8.12
CA VAL A 39 -14.97 -18.84 -8.93
C VAL A 39 -13.64 -18.75 -8.18
N GLY A 40 -12.57 -19.19 -8.83
CA GLY A 40 -11.23 -19.20 -8.24
C GLY A 40 -11.03 -20.20 -7.08
N VAL A 41 -11.99 -21.10 -6.81
CA VAL A 41 -11.87 -22.13 -5.77
C VAL A 41 -12.13 -23.50 -6.36
N THR A 42 -11.18 -24.43 -6.23
CA THR A 42 -11.25 -25.78 -6.80
C THR A 42 -11.02 -26.87 -5.74
N SER A 43 -11.54 -28.07 -5.99
CA SER A 43 -11.20 -29.26 -5.20
C SER A 43 -9.83 -29.86 -5.58
N ASP A 44 -9.32 -29.50 -6.75
CA ASP A 44 -7.98 -29.90 -7.17
C ASP A 44 -6.93 -29.13 -6.37
N PRO A 45 -5.78 -29.74 -6.04
CA PRO A 45 -4.71 -29.07 -5.29
C PRO A 45 -4.12 -27.91 -6.08
N CYS A 46 -3.60 -26.93 -5.36
CA CYS A 46 -2.82 -25.87 -5.98
C CYS A 46 -1.58 -26.45 -6.67
N PRO A 47 -1.11 -25.82 -7.77
CA PRO A 47 0.16 -26.17 -8.39
C PRO A 47 1.31 -26.11 -7.37
N GLU A 48 2.33 -26.96 -7.50
CA GLU A 48 3.52 -26.93 -6.66
C GLU A 48 4.32 -25.62 -6.79
N ALA A 49 4.26 -25.01 -7.99
CA ALA A 49 4.89 -23.71 -8.27
C ALA A 49 4.10 -22.92 -9.31
N ILE A 50 4.17 -21.59 -9.25
CA ILE A 50 3.65 -20.64 -10.25
C ILE A 50 4.75 -19.64 -10.58
N GLY A 51 5.06 -19.47 -11.88
CA GLY A 51 6.15 -18.60 -12.31
C GLY A 51 7.52 -19.00 -11.74
N GLY A 52 7.72 -20.32 -11.47
CA GLY A 52 8.95 -20.83 -10.88
C GLY A 52 9.07 -20.63 -9.35
N ILE A 53 8.11 -19.97 -8.70
CA ILE A 53 8.07 -19.77 -7.25
C ILE A 53 7.23 -20.87 -6.60
N PRO A 54 7.77 -21.65 -5.63
CA PRO A 54 7.02 -22.69 -4.93
C PRO A 54 5.80 -22.10 -4.20
N THR A 55 4.68 -22.81 -4.23
CA THR A 55 3.46 -22.40 -3.51
C THR A 55 3.40 -22.94 -2.09
N GLY A 56 4.15 -23.99 -1.76
CA GLY A 56 4.05 -24.69 -0.48
C GLY A 56 2.72 -25.42 -0.26
N ALA A 57 1.97 -25.65 -1.36
CA ALA A 57 0.63 -26.21 -1.28
C ALA A 57 0.64 -27.66 -0.78
N ASP A 58 -0.30 -27.96 0.11
CA ASP A 58 -0.63 -29.33 0.50
C ASP A 58 -1.46 -29.99 -0.59
N GLN A 59 -0.92 -31.05 -1.19
CA GLN A 59 -1.53 -31.75 -2.31
C GLN A 59 -2.78 -32.59 -1.94
N SER A 60 -3.12 -32.64 -0.65
CA SER A 60 -4.36 -33.25 -0.16
C SER A 60 -5.52 -32.25 0.01
N LYS A 61 -5.27 -30.96 -0.23
CA LYS A 61 -6.23 -29.85 -0.07
C LYS A 61 -6.66 -29.28 -1.41
N GLY A 62 -7.82 -28.62 -1.42
CA GLY A 62 -8.27 -27.79 -2.54
C GLY A 62 -7.40 -26.54 -2.75
N CYS A 63 -7.70 -25.76 -3.76
CA CYS A 63 -6.97 -24.54 -4.09
C CYS A 63 -7.88 -23.30 -4.14
N ILE A 64 -7.46 -22.23 -3.48
CA ILE A 64 -7.99 -20.87 -3.67
C ILE A 64 -6.98 -20.10 -4.53
N TYR A 65 -7.43 -19.62 -5.69
CA TYR A 65 -6.62 -18.77 -6.56
C TYR A 65 -6.88 -17.30 -6.29
N LEU A 66 -5.82 -16.52 -6.13
CA LEU A 66 -5.86 -15.06 -6.00
C LEU A 66 -5.29 -14.41 -7.26
N GLY A 67 -5.88 -13.28 -7.66
CA GLY A 67 -5.41 -12.46 -8.77
C GLY A 67 -4.39 -11.42 -8.33
N MET A 68 -3.64 -10.90 -9.30
CA MET A 68 -2.64 -9.86 -9.07
C MET A 68 -2.56 -8.89 -10.24
N LEU A 69 -2.89 -7.62 -9.97
CA LEU A 69 -2.80 -6.50 -10.90
C LEU A 69 -1.65 -5.61 -10.45
N ASN A 70 -0.53 -5.65 -11.19
CA ASN A 70 0.75 -5.10 -10.76
C ASN A 70 1.32 -4.12 -11.80
N ASP A 71 2.42 -3.48 -11.48
CA ASP A 71 3.17 -2.60 -12.37
C ASP A 71 4.61 -3.12 -12.51
N TYR A 72 4.96 -3.57 -13.72
CA TYR A 72 6.30 -4.05 -14.06
C TYR A 72 7.01 -3.13 -15.05
N THR A 73 6.29 -2.20 -15.70
CA THR A 73 6.84 -1.35 -16.76
C THR A 73 6.57 0.14 -16.55
N GLY A 74 5.75 0.52 -15.58
CA GLY A 74 5.39 1.89 -15.26
C GLY A 74 6.20 2.49 -14.11
N PRO A 75 5.66 3.51 -13.43
CA PRO A 75 6.37 4.26 -12.39
C PRO A 75 6.74 3.45 -11.15
N TYR A 76 6.10 2.32 -10.90
CA TYR A 76 6.42 1.40 -9.79
C TYR A 76 7.11 0.11 -10.25
N ALA A 77 7.65 0.06 -11.48
CA ALA A 77 8.34 -1.10 -12.01
C ALA A 77 9.48 -1.62 -11.12
N ALA A 78 10.13 -0.74 -10.35
CA ALA A 78 11.16 -1.13 -9.39
C ALA A 78 10.59 -1.80 -8.12
N ALA A 79 9.31 -1.56 -7.80
CA ALA A 79 8.64 -2.09 -6.61
C ALA A 79 7.81 -3.35 -6.92
N GLY A 80 7.17 -3.39 -8.09
CA GLY A 80 6.23 -4.44 -8.48
C GLY A 80 6.74 -5.87 -8.29
N PRO A 81 7.94 -6.22 -8.79
CA PRO A 81 8.51 -7.55 -8.58
C PRO A 81 8.75 -7.92 -7.11
N ALA A 82 9.17 -6.95 -6.28
CA ALA A 82 9.40 -7.17 -4.85
C ALA A 82 8.09 -7.41 -4.10
N LEU A 83 7.05 -6.63 -4.41
CA LEU A 83 5.71 -6.80 -3.85
C LEU A 83 5.15 -8.19 -4.18
N GLU A 84 5.19 -8.61 -5.45
CA GLU A 84 4.73 -9.94 -5.88
C GLU A 84 5.51 -11.04 -5.17
N THR A 85 6.84 -10.96 -5.18
CA THR A 85 7.70 -11.96 -4.53
C THR A 85 7.35 -12.13 -3.06
N ALA A 86 7.13 -11.03 -2.36
CA ALA A 86 6.80 -11.06 -0.93
C ALA A 86 5.39 -11.63 -0.66
N GLN A 87 4.42 -11.33 -1.49
CA GLN A 87 3.08 -11.90 -1.37
C GLN A 87 3.09 -13.41 -1.63
N ARG A 88 3.83 -13.87 -2.63
CA ARG A 88 4.02 -15.30 -2.89
C ARG A 88 4.77 -16.01 -1.76
N ALA A 89 5.79 -15.37 -1.19
CA ALA A 89 6.52 -15.89 -0.04
C ALA A 89 5.60 -16.02 1.20
N PHE A 90 4.71 -15.06 1.42
CA PHE A 90 3.72 -15.16 2.48
C PHE A 90 2.84 -16.42 2.31
N TRP A 91 2.34 -16.67 1.11
CA TRP A 91 1.49 -17.83 0.87
C TRP A 91 2.26 -19.15 0.87
N LEU A 92 3.53 -19.17 0.46
CA LEU A 92 4.43 -20.32 0.68
C LEU A 92 4.50 -20.68 2.18
N TRP A 93 4.74 -19.69 3.03
CA TRP A 93 4.75 -19.90 4.49
C TRP A 93 3.37 -20.30 5.03
N ALA A 94 2.31 -19.59 4.63
CA ALA A 94 0.96 -19.84 5.12
C ALA A 94 0.47 -21.25 4.77
N ASN A 95 0.69 -21.69 3.52
CA ASN A 95 0.36 -23.06 3.08
C ASN A 95 1.15 -24.12 3.86
N SER A 96 2.48 -23.92 4.01
CA SER A 96 3.32 -24.82 4.80
C SER A 96 2.96 -24.86 6.29
N SER A 97 2.22 -23.83 6.75
CA SER A 97 1.70 -23.73 8.13
C SER A 97 0.23 -24.17 8.27
N GLY A 98 -0.31 -24.84 7.26
CA GLY A 98 -1.68 -25.39 7.26
C GLY A 98 -2.68 -24.72 6.33
N GLY A 99 -2.31 -23.66 5.63
CA GLY A 99 -3.17 -23.01 4.64
C GLY A 99 -4.36 -22.24 5.24
N VAL A 100 -5.52 -22.34 4.59
CA VAL A 100 -6.80 -21.74 5.00
C VAL A 100 -7.84 -22.84 5.02
N GLY A 101 -8.19 -23.35 6.20
CA GLY A 101 -9.11 -24.50 6.31
C GLY A 101 -8.65 -25.70 5.47
N ASP A 102 -9.51 -26.16 4.59
CA ASP A 102 -9.26 -27.29 3.69
C ASP A 102 -8.61 -26.89 2.35
N TYR A 103 -8.04 -25.68 2.27
CA TYR A 103 -7.44 -25.16 1.06
C TYR A 103 -5.99 -24.73 1.28
N SER A 104 -5.19 -24.88 0.23
CA SER A 104 -4.00 -24.07 0.00
C SER A 104 -4.38 -22.84 -0.83
N VAL A 105 -3.54 -21.81 -0.83
CA VAL A 105 -3.78 -20.58 -1.59
C VAL A 105 -2.65 -20.35 -2.57
N ALA A 106 -2.96 -19.99 -3.80
CA ALA A 106 -2.00 -19.69 -4.85
C ALA A 106 -2.32 -18.36 -5.53
N ILE A 107 -1.31 -17.49 -5.68
CA ILE A 107 -1.45 -16.26 -6.46
C ILE A 107 -1.15 -16.60 -7.93
N ARG A 108 -2.07 -16.25 -8.85
CA ARG A 108 -1.85 -16.32 -10.29
C ARG A 108 -0.66 -15.44 -10.70
N GLU A 109 -0.08 -15.67 -11.89
CA GLU A 109 0.95 -14.77 -12.41
C GLU A 109 0.43 -13.33 -12.45
N GLY A 110 1.26 -12.39 -11.99
CA GLY A 110 0.91 -10.98 -11.98
C GLY A 110 0.75 -10.43 -13.40
N THR A 111 -0.26 -9.62 -13.61
CA THR A 111 -0.48 -8.95 -14.90
C THR A 111 0.06 -7.54 -14.85
N ASP A 112 0.91 -7.18 -15.83
CA ASP A 112 1.45 -5.83 -15.96
C ASP A 112 0.38 -4.85 -16.44
N THR A 113 0.06 -3.87 -15.61
CA THR A 113 -0.89 -2.81 -15.94
C THR A 113 -0.19 -1.52 -16.39
N GLY A 114 1.15 -1.43 -16.25
CA GLY A 114 1.93 -0.23 -16.53
C GLY A 114 1.43 1.00 -15.78
N TYR A 115 0.79 0.79 -14.61
CA TYR A 115 0.13 1.82 -13.80
C TYR A 115 -0.93 2.61 -14.58
N ASN A 116 -1.58 2.00 -15.56
CA ASN A 116 -2.60 2.61 -16.41
C ASN A 116 -3.99 2.07 -16.05
N PRO A 117 -4.99 2.93 -15.73
CA PRO A 117 -6.32 2.49 -15.31
C PRO A 117 -7.04 1.62 -16.35
N GLN A 118 -6.91 1.94 -17.65
CA GLN A 118 -7.55 1.15 -18.70
C GLN A 118 -6.95 -0.24 -18.83
N LYS A 119 -5.61 -0.35 -18.81
CA LYS A 119 -4.93 -1.66 -18.78
C LYS A 119 -5.24 -2.44 -17.51
N HIS A 120 -5.44 -1.73 -16.39
CA HIS A 120 -5.84 -2.35 -15.13
C HIS A 120 -7.22 -3.00 -15.23
N LEU A 121 -8.18 -2.33 -15.88
CA LEU A 121 -9.49 -2.90 -16.18
C LEU A 121 -9.40 -4.11 -17.14
N GLU A 122 -8.55 -4.04 -18.16
CA GLU A 122 -8.33 -5.15 -19.08
C GLU A 122 -7.74 -6.38 -18.35
N ALA A 123 -6.76 -6.15 -17.47
CA ALA A 123 -6.14 -7.19 -16.63
C ALA A 123 -7.14 -7.78 -15.63
N TYR A 124 -7.98 -6.94 -14.99
CA TYR A 124 -9.07 -7.38 -14.13
C TYR A 124 -10.04 -8.31 -14.88
N ASN A 125 -10.53 -7.88 -16.03
CA ASN A 125 -11.47 -8.65 -16.83
C ASN A 125 -10.88 -9.99 -17.33
N ALA A 126 -9.58 -10.07 -17.52
CA ALA A 126 -8.90 -11.30 -17.87
C ALA A 126 -8.82 -12.31 -16.71
N GLN A 127 -8.75 -11.84 -15.46
CA GLN A 127 -8.54 -12.69 -14.29
C GLN A 127 -9.83 -12.99 -13.50
N LYS A 128 -10.85 -12.10 -13.52
CA LYS A 128 -12.00 -12.14 -12.62
C LYS A 128 -12.81 -13.46 -12.62
N GLY A 129 -12.80 -14.21 -13.71
CA GLY A 129 -13.46 -15.52 -13.81
C GLY A 129 -12.64 -16.69 -13.26
N GLU A 130 -11.40 -16.47 -12.84
CA GLU A 130 -10.45 -17.51 -12.44
C GLU A 130 -9.89 -17.32 -11.01
N VAL A 131 -10.28 -16.26 -10.31
CA VAL A 131 -9.75 -15.93 -8.98
C VAL A 131 -10.88 -15.61 -8.00
N ALA A 132 -10.67 -15.94 -6.72
CA ALA A 132 -11.65 -15.70 -5.66
C ALA A 132 -11.58 -14.25 -5.12
N ALA A 133 -10.38 -13.65 -5.16
CA ALA A 133 -10.11 -12.28 -4.73
C ALA A 133 -8.84 -11.77 -5.43
N LEU A 134 -8.59 -10.45 -5.36
CA LEU A 134 -7.33 -9.87 -5.80
C LEU A 134 -6.37 -9.74 -4.60
N ALA A 135 -5.30 -10.52 -4.59
CA ALA A 135 -4.21 -10.38 -3.62
C ALA A 135 -3.56 -9.00 -3.68
N MET A 136 -3.56 -8.39 -4.87
CA MET A 136 -3.07 -7.04 -5.10
C MET A 136 -3.81 -6.35 -6.25
N SER A 137 -4.16 -5.07 -6.01
CA SER A 137 -4.56 -4.10 -7.01
C SER A 137 -3.69 -2.85 -6.77
N LEU A 138 -2.69 -2.63 -7.63
CA LEU A 138 -1.69 -1.58 -7.40
C LEU A 138 -2.18 -0.21 -7.89
N GLY A 139 -2.35 0.72 -6.97
CA GLY A 139 -2.64 2.12 -7.22
C GLY A 139 -4.09 2.53 -6.91
N THR A 140 -4.24 3.76 -6.41
CA THR A 140 -5.55 4.30 -5.98
C THR A 140 -6.48 4.51 -7.17
N VAL A 141 -6.04 5.28 -8.17
CA VAL A 141 -6.83 5.58 -9.39
C VAL A 141 -7.18 4.30 -10.15
N GLN A 142 -6.24 3.35 -10.21
CA GLN A 142 -6.41 2.06 -10.86
C GLN A 142 -7.49 1.22 -10.19
N THR A 143 -7.44 1.12 -8.86
CA THR A 143 -8.41 0.36 -8.07
C THR A 143 -9.80 1.01 -8.12
N LEU A 144 -9.90 2.35 -8.00
CA LEU A 144 -11.15 3.07 -8.16
C LEU A 144 -11.77 2.85 -9.55
N PHE A 145 -10.94 2.79 -10.59
CA PHE A 145 -11.40 2.62 -11.98
C PHE A 145 -12.08 1.27 -12.23
N ILE A 146 -11.71 0.23 -11.48
CA ILE A 146 -12.31 -1.12 -11.60
C ILE A 146 -13.40 -1.41 -10.55
N LEU A 147 -13.63 -0.51 -9.60
CA LEU A 147 -14.46 -0.76 -8.43
C LEU A 147 -15.93 -1.10 -8.78
N ASP A 148 -16.49 -0.47 -9.81
CA ASP A 148 -17.84 -0.77 -10.28
C ASP A 148 -17.96 -2.17 -10.92
N GLU A 149 -16.90 -2.66 -11.54
CA GLU A 149 -16.85 -4.02 -12.07
C GLU A 149 -16.65 -5.03 -10.92
N MET A 150 -15.80 -4.72 -9.95
CA MET A 150 -15.62 -5.52 -8.75
C MET A 150 -16.94 -5.69 -7.98
N ASP A 151 -17.76 -4.63 -7.89
CA ASP A 151 -19.08 -4.67 -7.24
C ASP A 151 -20.05 -5.63 -7.95
N LYS A 152 -20.09 -5.61 -9.27
CA LYS A 152 -20.91 -6.54 -10.08
C LYS A 152 -20.48 -8.00 -9.90
N ASP A 153 -19.19 -8.23 -9.73
CA ASP A 153 -18.60 -9.57 -9.63
C ASP A 153 -18.48 -10.03 -8.17
N ASN A 154 -18.85 -9.21 -7.17
CA ASN A 154 -18.59 -9.42 -5.73
C ASN A 154 -17.11 -9.73 -5.44
N MET A 155 -16.21 -9.08 -6.16
CA MET A 155 -14.77 -9.29 -6.06
C MET A 155 -14.18 -8.40 -4.97
N VAL A 156 -13.45 -8.98 -4.03
CA VAL A 156 -12.69 -8.26 -3.00
C VAL A 156 -11.25 -8.08 -3.43
N ALA A 157 -10.65 -6.94 -3.09
CA ALA A 157 -9.25 -6.67 -3.39
C ALA A 157 -8.49 -6.13 -2.17
N ALA A 158 -7.21 -6.52 -2.05
CA ALA A 158 -6.25 -5.85 -1.19
C ALA A 158 -5.44 -4.86 -2.04
N PRO A 159 -5.79 -3.56 -2.08
CA PRO A 159 -5.07 -2.60 -2.90
C PRO A 159 -3.71 -2.29 -2.29
N MET A 160 -2.72 -2.05 -3.13
CA MET A 160 -1.50 -1.38 -2.73
C MET A 160 -1.74 0.14 -2.86
N SER A 161 -2.58 0.64 -1.96
CA SER A 161 -3.13 2.00 -1.91
C SER A 161 -3.72 2.25 -0.52
N TRP A 162 -3.49 3.45 0.02
CA TRP A 162 -3.93 3.87 1.36
C TRP A 162 -4.80 5.12 1.27
N TYR A 163 -5.75 5.10 0.35
CA TYR A 163 -6.71 6.19 0.15
C TYR A 163 -7.73 6.20 1.29
N SER A 164 -7.96 7.35 1.92
CA SER A 164 -8.90 7.46 3.05
C SER A 164 -10.34 7.10 2.69
N GLY A 165 -10.68 7.12 1.40
CA GLY A 165 -11.97 6.63 0.90
C GLY A 165 -12.23 5.16 1.16
N TRP A 166 -11.20 4.32 1.30
CA TRP A 166 -11.36 2.89 1.60
C TRP A 166 -12.03 2.61 2.96
N SER A 167 -11.99 3.57 3.88
CA SER A 167 -12.69 3.47 5.17
C SER A 167 -14.19 3.77 5.08
N TYR A 168 -14.73 4.09 3.91
CA TYR A 168 -16.13 4.48 3.73
C TYR A 168 -16.82 3.57 2.72
N LYS A 169 -17.79 2.78 3.19
CA LYS A 169 -18.59 1.88 2.35
C LYS A 169 -19.30 2.59 1.18
N SER A 170 -19.56 3.88 1.29
CA SER A 170 -20.10 4.69 0.18
C SER A 170 -19.11 4.90 -0.95
N VAL A 171 -17.80 4.70 -0.71
CA VAL A 171 -16.72 4.81 -1.68
C VAL A 171 -16.23 3.42 -2.11
N ASP A 172 -15.81 2.58 -1.17
CA ASP A 172 -15.18 1.28 -1.41
C ASP A 172 -16.19 0.14 -1.64
N LYS A 173 -17.48 0.40 -1.40
CA LYS A 173 -18.60 -0.57 -1.47
C LYS A 173 -18.46 -1.77 -0.53
N GLY A 174 -17.48 -1.74 0.36
CA GLY A 174 -17.12 -2.84 1.25
C GLY A 174 -16.32 -3.94 0.56
N LEU A 175 -15.62 -3.62 -0.52
CA LEU A 175 -14.88 -4.56 -1.36
C LEU A 175 -13.36 -4.43 -1.20
N VAL A 176 -12.90 -3.47 -0.39
CA VAL A 176 -11.48 -3.18 -0.22
C VAL A 176 -10.98 -3.66 1.13
N ILE A 177 -9.90 -4.41 1.12
CA ILE A 177 -9.17 -4.86 2.31
C ILE A 177 -7.98 -3.95 2.51
N GLU A 178 -8.12 -2.93 3.36
CA GLU A 178 -7.08 -1.96 3.64
C GLU A 178 -6.11 -2.47 4.72
N PHE A 179 -4.84 -2.07 4.62
CA PHE A 179 -3.86 -2.24 5.68
C PHE A 179 -3.00 -0.97 5.82
N GLY A 180 -2.71 -0.57 7.05
CA GLY A 180 -1.91 0.62 7.31
C GLY A 180 -2.75 1.90 7.46
N SER A 181 -2.06 3.04 7.49
CA SER A 181 -2.64 4.36 7.70
C SER A 181 -3.00 5.04 6.38
N ALA A 182 -4.13 5.72 6.32
CA ALA A 182 -4.55 6.45 5.12
C ALA A 182 -3.62 7.63 4.81
N TYR A 183 -3.45 7.96 3.52
CA TYR A 183 -2.59 9.06 3.08
C TYR A 183 -2.91 10.41 3.75
N CYS A 184 -4.20 10.71 3.95
CA CYS A 184 -4.60 11.93 4.65
C CYS A 184 -4.13 11.93 6.11
N ALA A 185 -4.26 10.80 6.81
CA ALA A 185 -3.78 10.66 8.18
C ALA A 185 -2.23 10.75 8.25
N ASP A 186 -1.55 10.10 7.30
CA ASP A 186 -0.09 10.19 7.21
C ASP A 186 0.38 11.60 6.87
N GLY A 187 -0.34 12.35 6.03
CA GLY A 187 -0.06 13.75 5.75
C GLY A 187 -0.17 14.63 7.01
N MET A 188 -1.19 14.40 7.85
CA MET A 188 -1.30 15.07 9.16
C MET A 188 -0.14 14.71 10.09
N ASN A 189 0.15 13.41 10.21
CA ASN A 189 1.23 12.91 11.05
C ASN A 189 2.61 13.42 10.61
N ALA A 190 2.83 13.57 9.30
CA ALA A 190 4.08 14.10 8.75
C ALA A 190 4.33 15.54 9.19
N VAL A 191 3.29 16.39 9.18
CA VAL A 191 3.39 17.78 9.65
C VAL A 191 3.65 17.81 11.15
N ASP A 192 2.86 17.10 11.95
CA ASP A 192 2.98 17.10 13.42
C ASP A 192 4.34 16.53 13.86
N TRP A 193 4.81 15.47 13.19
CA TRP A 193 6.12 14.89 13.46
C TRP A 193 7.25 15.86 13.11
N ALA A 194 7.16 16.55 11.97
CA ALA A 194 8.17 17.52 11.55
C ALA A 194 8.30 18.67 12.55
N LEU A 195 7.17 19.22 13.00
CA LEU A 195 7.14 20.29 14.00
C LEU A 195 7.71 19.87 15.36
N ALA A 196 7.49 18.63 15.76
CA ALA A 196 7.93 18.10 17.05
C ALA A 196 9.40 17.68 17.09
N ASN A 197 9.97 17.26 15.96
CA ASN A 197 11.25 16.54 15.96
C ASN A 197 12.36 17.21 15.13
N LEU A 198 12.02 18.10 14.18
CA LEU A 198 13.05 18.75 13.36
C LEU A 198 13.62 19.97 14.09
N PRO A 199 14.96 20.20 13.99
CA PRO A 199 15.63 21.31 14.66
C PRO A 199 15.49 22.64 13.91
N VAL A 200 14.40 22.84 13.18
CA VAL A 200 14.08 24.03 12.37
C VAL A 200 12.72 24.58 12.73
N ASP A 201 12.59 25.91 12.70
CA ASP A 201 11.32 26.60 12.96
C ASP A 201 10.52 26.65 11.63
N ILE A 202 9.70 25.62 11.40
CA ILE A 202 8.88 25.50 10.19
C ILE A 202 7.69 26.46 10.31
N LYS A 203 7.57 27.42 9.39
CA LYS A 203 6.46 28.38 9.28
C LYS A 203 5.79 28.37 7.93
N THR A 204 6.56 28.07 6.88
CA THR A 204 6.10 28.05 5.51
C THR A 204 6.30 26.67 4.90
N ILE A 205 5.27 26.15 4.27
CA ILE A 205 5.32 24.83 3.66
C ILE A 205 4.87 24.85 2.20
N GLY A 206 5.40 23.90 1.43
CA GLY A 206 4.92 23.53 0.11
C GLY A 206 4.24 22.17 0.13
N ILE A 207 3.23 21.99 -0.70
CA ILE A 207 2.53 20.73 -0.86
C ILE A 207 2.65 20.28 -2.30
N MET A 208 3.03 19.02 -2.50
CA MET A 208 3.22 18.46 -3.83
C MET A 208 2.56 17.08 -3.88
N GLY A 209 1.73 16.85 -4.89
CA GLY A 209 1.05 15.57 -5.08
C GLY A 209 1.03 15.15 -6.55
N GLY A 210 1.09 13.86 -6.79
CA GLY A 210 0.77 13.29 -8.10
C GLY A 210 -0.71 13.44 -8.41
N ALA A 211 -1.08 13.18 -9.66
CA ALA A 211 -2.47 13.23 -10.07
C ALA A 211 -3.32 12.19 -9.34
N GLY A 212 -4.59 12.52 -9.13
CA GLY A 212 -5.59 11.63 -8.55
C GLY A 212 -5.57 11.56 -7.03
N ASP A 213 -6.32 10.57 -6.51
CA ASP A 213 -6.69 10.51 -5.10
C ASP A 213 -5.52 10.29 -4.14
N TYR A 214 -4.42 9.67 -4.58
CA TYR A 214 -3.19 9.55 -3.78
C TYR A 214 -2.65 10.92 -3.37
N GLY A 215 -2.35 11.78 -4.37
CA GLY A 215 -1.77 13.10 -4.11
C GLY A 215 -2.75 14.05 -3.42
N SER A 216 -4.03 14.01 -3.82
CA SER A 216 -5.09 14.86 -3.26
C SER A 216 -5.40 14.52 -1.81
N ASP A 217 -5.43 13.24 -1.46
CA ASP A 217 -5.73 12.77 -0.11
C ASP A 217 -4.60 13.16 0.86
N TRP A 218 -3.34 12.96 0.46
CA TRP A 218 -2.19 13.45 1.20
C TRP A 218 -2.22 14.96 1.39
N ALA A 219 -2.47 15.72 0.31
CA ALA A 219 -2.52 17.17 0.35
C ALA A 219 -3.61 17.69 1.30
N ALA A 220 -4.77 17.01 1.35
CA ALA A 220 -5.84 17.35 2.29
C ALA A 220 -5.39 17.21 3.75
N GLY A 221 -4.68 16.13 4.08
CA GLY A 221 -4.13 15.91 5.42
C GLY A 221 -3.09 16.95 5.81
N VAL A 222 -2.13 17.21 4.92
CA VAL A 222 -1.09 18.21 5.15
C VAL A 222 -1.70 19.61 5.34
N LYS A 223 -2.67 20.01 4.52
CA LYS A 223 -3.37 21.32 4.65
C LYS A 223 -4.10 21.43 5.98
N TYR A 224 -4.81 20.38 6.36
CA TYR A 224 -5.52 20.36 7.65
C TYR A 224 -4.56 20.55 8.84
N ALA A 225 -3.47 19.80 8.87
CA ALA A 225 -2.48 19.92 9.94
C ALA A 225 -1.77 21.29 9.90
N ALA A 226 -1.46 21.81 8.70
CA ALA A 226 -0.90 23.15 8.55
C ALA A 226 -1.82 24.24 9.16
N GLU A 227 -3.11 24.19 8.84
CA GLU A 227 -4.09 25.11 9.40
C GLU A 227 -4.15 25.03 10.94
N LYS A 228 -4.21 23.80 11.48
CA LYS A 228 -4.26 23.57 12.93
C LYS A 228 -3.02 24.07 13.67
N ASN A 229 -1.88 24.01 13.03
CA ASN A 229 -0.60 24.43 13.59
C ASN A 229 -0.19 25.87 13.21
N GLY A 230 -1.05 26.62 12.50
CA GLY A 230 -0.80 28.01 12.11
C GLY A 230 0.31 28.17 11.06
N LEU A 231 0.58 27.14 10.25
CA LEU A 231 1.55 27.21 9.17
C LEU A 231 0.98 27.90 7.93
N THR A 232 1.84 28.56 7.17
CA THR A 232 1.49 29.13 5.86
C THR A 232 1.79 28.14 4.75
N VAL A 233 0.77 27.74 3.99
CA VAL A 233 0.95 27.01 2.73
C VAL A 233 1.31 28.02 1.65
N ALA A 234 2.60 28.10 1.28
CA ALA A 234 3.08 29.04 0.27
C ALA A 234 2.66 28.63 -1.15
N TRP A 235 2.65 27.35 -1.42
CA TRP A 235 2.17 26.78 -2.68
C TRP A 235 1.64 25.35 -2.51
N GLU A 236 0.72 25.00 -3.41
CA GLU A 236 0.21 23.64 -3.59
C GLU A 236 0.30 23.29 -5.07
N TYR A 237 0.91 22.16 -5.39
CA TYR A 237 1.03 21.64 -6.75
C TYR A 237 0.53 20.20 -6.80
N VAL A 238 -0.76 20.03 -7.08
CA VAL A 238 -1.43 18.74 -7.27
C VAL A 238 -2.18 18.82 -8.61
N PRO A 239 -1.52 18.48 -9.73
CA PRO A 239 -2.13 18.63 -11.06
C PRO A 239 -3.33 17.70 -11.23
N PRO A 240 -4.37 18.12 -11.94
CA PRO A 240 -5.59 17.32 -12.18
C PRO A 240 -5.37 16.19 -13.21
N SER A 241 -4.25 16.20 -13.92
CA SER A 241 -3.92 15.22 -14.96
C SER A 241 -2.87 14.23 -14.47
N THR A 242 -2.72 13.09 -15.19
CA THR A 242 -1.68 12.10 -14.93
C THR A 242 -0.26 12.62 -15.25
N GLU A 243 -0.15 13.76 -15.88
CA GLU A 243 1.14 14.38 -16.22
C GLU A 243 1.58 15.32 -15.09
N PHE A 244 2.58 14.88 -14.35
CA PHE A 244 3.27 15.70 -13.35
C PHE A 244 4.47 16.40 -14.01
N ASP A 245 4.45 17.73 -14.02
CA ASP A 245 5.55 18.53 -14.58
C ASP A 245 6.62 18.81 -13.52
N VAL A 246 7.72 18.07 -13.63
CA VAL A 246 8.89 18.20 -12.74
C VAL A 246 9.51 19.61 -12.81
N ALA A 247 9.56 20.22 -14.00
CA ALA A 247 10.16 21.56 -14.15
C ALA A 247 9.31 22.63 -13.44
N GLN A 248 7.98 22.52 -13.53
CA GLN A 248 7.06 23.39 -12.79
C GLN A 248 7.23 23.20 -11.28
N ALA A 249 7.30 21.96 -10.80
CA ALA A 249 7.49 21.66 -9.39
C ALA A 249 8.80 22.27 -8.84
N VAL A 250 9.92 22.08 -9.54
CA VAL A 250 11.23 22.68 -9.20
C VAL A 250 11.15 24.21 -9.27
N GLY A 251 10.49 24.76 -10.29
CA GLY A 251 10.31 26.20 -10.44
C GLY A 251 9.59 26.85 -9.25
N LEU A 252 8.57 26.18 -8.69
CA LEU A 252 7.89 26.63 -7.47
C LEU A 252 8.83 26.66 -6.27
N MET A 253 9.62 25.60 -6.06
CA MET A 253 10.59 25.54 -4.96
C MET A 253 11.65 26.65 -5.04
N VAL A 254 12.08 27.02 -6.24
CA VAL A 254 13.07 28.07 -6.47
C VAL A 254 12.48 29.47 -6.31
N THR A 255 11.28 29.70 -6.84
CA THR A 255 10.67 31.04 -6.86
C THR A 255 9.88 31.37 -5.59
N GLN A 256 9.44 30.37 -4.86
CA GLN A 256 8.70 30.49 -3.61
C GLN A 256 9.32 29.59 -2.55
N PRO A 257 10.46 29.99 -1.96
CA PRO A 257 11.16 29.18 -0.96
C PRO A 257 10.27 28.88 0.24
N VAL A 258 10.39 27.67 0.77
CA VAL A 258 9.67 27.17 1.95
C VAL A 258 10.62 26.50 2.92
N ASP A 259 10.24 26.41 4.20
CA ASP A 259 11.02 25.74 5.23
C ASP A 259 10.99 24.22 5.04
N ALA A 260 9.82 23.68 4.64
CA ALA A 260 9.63 22.26 4.32
C ALA A 260 8.61 22.07 3.19
N TYR A 261 8.70 20.93 2.49
CA TYR A 261 7.67 20.52 1.53
C TYR A 261 7.27 19.07 1.74
N PHE A 262 6.04 18.74 1.33
CA PHE A 262 5.37 17.48 1.62
C PHE A 262 4.95 16.80 0.31
N PRO A 263 5.84 16.00 -0.30
CA PRO A 263 5.57 15.36 -1.59
C PRO A 263 4.88 14.00 -1.45
N ALA A 264 3.82 13.81 -2.23
CA ALA A 264 3.15 12.53 -2.51
C ALA A 264 3.15 12.27 -4.02
N ILE A 265 4.30 11.92 -4.56
CA ILE A 265 4.57 11.69 -5.98
C ILE A 265 5.23 10.33 -6.16
N VAL A 266 5.35 9.84 -7.40
CA VAL A 266 6.02 8.55 -7.64
C VAL A 266 7.55 8.68 -7.46
N PRO A 267 8.26 7.59 -7.12
CA PRO A 267 9.68 7.66 -6.79
C PRO A 267 10.56 8.32 -7.85
N GLY A 268 10.32 8.02 -9.13
CA GLY A 268 11.09 8.65 -10.23
C GLY A 268 10.93 10.15 -10.31
N GLN A 269 9.72 10.68 -10.07
CA GLN A 269 9.46 12.12 -9.99
C GLN A 269 10.12 12.73 -8.76
N MET A 270 10.09 12.04 -7.62
CA MET A 270 10.75 12.50 -6.39
C MET A 270 12.26 12.69 -6.60
N ALA A 271 12.92 11.72 -7.23
CA ALA A 271 14.34 11.81 -7.53
C ALA A 271 14.66 13.01 -8.45
N GLN A 272 13.83 13.25 -9.46
CA GLN A 272 14.02 14.37 -10.39
C GLN A 272 13.75 15.72 -9.72
N VAL A 273 12.69 15.84 -8.90
CA VAL A 273 12.37 17.07 -8.18
C VAL A 273 13.46 17.42 -7.18
N ALA A 274 13.86 16.50 -6.30
CA ALA A 274 14.88 16.75 -5.30
C ALA A 274 16.24 17.03 -5.93
N GLY A 275 16.63 16.26 -6.96
CA GLY A 275 17.87 16.48 -7.69
C GLY A 275 17.89 17.81 -8.47
N GLY A 276 16.77 18.15 -9.12
CA GLY A 276 16.62 19.40 -9.86
C GLY A 276 16.65 20.65 -8.95
N ALA A 277 15.98 20.59 -7.80
CA ALA A 277 16.02 21.65 -6.79
C ALA A 277 17.44 21.83 -6.21
N ALA A 278 18.11 20.73 -5.86
CA ALA A 278 19.49 20.75 -5.34
C ALA A 278 20.49 21.36 -6.35
N GLN A 279 20.33 21.09 -7.65
CA GLN A 279 21.16 21.71 -8.71
C GLN A 279 20.93 23.22 -8.80
N GLN A 280 19.80 23.74 -8.36
CA GLN A 280 19.51 25.17 -8.26
C GLN A 280 19.90 25.77 -6.90
N GLY A 281 20.55 24.98 -6.03
CA GLY A 281 20.95 25.41 -4.69
C GLY A 281 19.80 25.48 -3.69
N VAL A 282 18.65 24.83 -3.96
CA VAL A 282 17.46 24.84 -3.12
C VAL A 282 17.25 23.44 -2.53
N THR A 283 17.35 23.32 -1.21
CA THR A 283 17.22 22.04 -0.50
C THR A 283 16.34 22.21 0.75
N PRO A 284 15.04 22.57 0.62
CA PRO A 284 14.14 22.58 1.76
C PRO A 284 13.95 21.16 2.29
N ILE A 285 13.53 21.05 3.55
CA ILE A 285 13.26 19.73 4.13
C ILE A 285 12.09 19.07 3.40
N ALA A 286 12.28 17.83 2.99
CA ALA A 286 11.24 17.02 2.37
C ALA A 286 10.68 15.99 3.37
N MET A 287 9.35 15.95 3.51
CA MET A 287 8.63 14.93 4.27
C MET A 287 7.83 14.07 3.29
N LEU A 288 8.40 12.97 2.82
CA LEU A 288 7.81 12.14 1.78
C LEU A 288 6.63 11.31 2.30
N ALA A 289 5.55 11.26 1.53
CA ALA A 289 4.61 10.15 1.64
C ALA A 289 5.33 8.82 1.35
N ALA A 290 4.99 7.76 2.07
CA ALA A 290 5.70 6.49 1.97
C ALA A 290 5.84 5.94 0.54
N PRO A 291 4.82 6.01 -0.35
CA PRO A 291 4.98 5.56 -1.74
C PRO A 291 5.93 6.39 -2.61
N ALA A 292 6.33 7.58 -2.16
CA ALA A 292 7.31 8.41 -2.87
C ALA A 292 8.77 7.96 -2.64
N PHE A 293 8.99 7.11 -1.65
CA PHE A 293 10.31 6.56 -1.32
C PHE A 293 10.63 5.33 -2.18
N ASN A 294 11.92 5.14 -2.45
CA ASN A 294 12.47 3.90 -2.99
C ASN A 294 13.78 3.59 -2.26
N ASP A 295 13.98 2.32 -1.88
CA ASP A 295 15.18 1.88 -1.15
C ASP A 295 16.50 2.20 -1.91
N ALA A 296 16.44 2.32 -3.24
CA ALA A 296 17.59 2.75 -4.04
C ALA A 296 18.09 4.16 -3.69
N PHE A 297 17.24 5.04 -3.16
CA PHE A 297 17.61 6.43 -2.84
C PHE A 297 18.72 6.53 -1.79
N VAL A 298 18.82 5.55 -0.92
CA VAL A 298 19.81 5.48 0.16
C VAL A 298 20.99 4.56 -0.15
N GLN A 299 21.06 3.99 -1.35
CA GLN A 299 22.17 3.13 -1.77
C GLN A 299 23.39 3.95 -2.21
N GLU A 300 24.58 3.35 -2.10
CA GLU A 300 25.81 3.95 -2.56
C GLU A 300 25.75 4.33 -4.05
N GLY A 301 26.18 5.55 -4.34
CA GLY A 301 26.17 6.09 -5.69
C GLY A 301 24.86 6.74 -6.14
N PHE A 302 23.78 6.65 -5.36
CA PHE A 302 22.55 7.35 -5.69
C PHE A 302 22.60 8.82 -5.26
N ALA A 303 22.17 9.73 -6.14
CA ALA A 303 22.30 11.17 -5.92
C ALA A 303 21.57 11.71 -4.68
N LEU A 304 20.47 11.06 -4.24
CA LEU A 304 19.70 11.49 -3.07
C LEU A 304 20.27 11.02 -1.74
N LYS A 305 21.18 10.03 -1.73
CA LYS A 305 21.74 9.48 -0.48
C LYS A 305 22.25 10.57 0.47
N GLY A 306 23.02 11.52 -0.05
CA GLY A 306 23.54 12.63 0.75
C GLY A 306 22.46 13.54 1.34
N LEU A 307 21.29 13.67 0.70
CA LEU A 307 20.16 14.45 1.23
C LEU A 307 19.47 13.71 2.38
N PHE A 308 19.36 12.39 2.31
CA PHE A 308 18.87 11.59 3.45
C PHE A 308 19.85 11.63 4.62
N GLU A 309 21.14 11.45 4.37
CA GLU A 309 22.19 11.47 5.41
C GLU A 309 22.34 12.83 6.11
N SER A 310 22.11 13.93 5.38
CA SER A 310 22.13 15.27 5.94
C SER A 310 20.86 15.66 6.69
N GLY A 311 19.81 14.82 6.64
CA GLY A 311 18.51 15.15 7.21
C GLY A 311 17.70 16.19 6.42
N ALA A 312 17.98 16.32 5.12
CA ALA A 312 17.15 17.14 4.22
C ALA A 312 15.93 16.36 3.69
N ILE A 313 15.94 15.03 3.74
CA ILE A 313 14.81 14.20 3.33
C ILE A 313 14.45 13.19 4.42
N TYR A 314 13.18 13.13 4.74
CA TYR A 314 12.55 12.14 5.61
C TYR A 314 11.41 11.44 4.86
N THR A 315 11.04 10.24 5.27
CA THR A 315 9.91 9.51 4.69
C THR A 315 8.99 9.00 5.78
N MET A 316 7.69 9.07 5.54
CA MET A 316 6.72 8.29 6.31
C MET A 316 6.94 6.81 6.05
N ALA A 317 6.61 5.97 7.01
CA ALA A 317 6.73 4.53 6.88
C ALA A 317 5.35 3.89 7.03
N TRP A 318 4.94 3.12 6.05
CA TRP A 318 3.70 2.33 6.05
C TRP A 318 3.86 0.95 6.68
N VAL A 319 5.10 0.49 6.82
CA VAL A 319 5.48 -0.76 7.46
C VAL A 319 6.70 -0.56 8.34
N ALA A 320 6.88 -1.45 9.32
CA ALA A 320 8.11 -1.45 10.11
C ALA A 320 9.32 -1.82 9.22
N PRO A 321 10.54 -1.36 9.56
CA PRO A 321 11.74 -1.71 8.81
C PRO A 321 11.95 -3.22 8.69
N TYR A 322 12.61 -3.67 7.63
CA TYR A 322 12.88 -5.09 7.37
C TYR A 322 13.58 -5.78 8.55
N GLU A 323 14.50 -5.08 9.23
CA GLU A 323 15.26 -5.56 10.38
C GLU A 323 14.50 -5.48 11.71
N TYR A 324 13.25 -5.01 11.70
CA TYR A 324 12.47 -4.86 12.92
C TYR A 324 12.40 -6.17 13.71
N ASN A 325 12.63 -6.08 15.03
CA ASN A 325 12.72 -7.24 15.91
C ASN A 325 11.33 -7.67 16.41
N SER A 326 10.64 -8.47 15.61
CA SER A 326 9.40 -9.16 16.01
C SER A 326 9.38 -10.58 15.48
N ALA A 327 8.54 -11.44 16.08
CA ALA A 327 8.36 -12.81 15.63
C ALA A 327 7.87 -12.90 14.18
N ALA A 328 6.96 -11.99 13.78
CA ALA A 328 6.45 -11.91 12.41
C ALA A 328 7.56 -11.58 11.41
N HIS A 329 8.42 -10.58 11.74
CA HIS A 329 9.57 -10.24 10.89
C HIS A 329 10.61 -11.36 10.83
N ALA A 330 10.83 -12.09 11.94
CA ALA A 330 11.72 -13.25 11.92
C ALA A 330 11.21 -14.36 10.99
N THR A 331 9.90 -14.64 11.03
CA THR A 331 9.26 -15.60 10.11
C THR A 331 9.37 -15.15 8.65
N MET A 332 9.09 -13.89 8.36
CA MET A 332 9.22 -13.28 7.03
C MET A 332 10.65 -13.45 6.49
N ARG A 333 11.66 -13.02 7.27
CA ARG A 333 13.08 -13.15 6.87
C ARG A 333 13.51 -14.60 6.67
N ALA A 334 13.07 -15.52 7.53
CA ALA A 334 13.38 -16.94 7.38
C ALA A 334 12.79 -17.52 6.09
N THR A 335 11.57 -17.11 5.73
CA THR A 335 10.92 -17.52 4.48
C THR A 335 11.65 -16.95 3.28
N PHE A 336 12.00 -15.65 3.28
CA PHE A 336 12.77 -15.03 2.20
C PHE A 336 14.14 -15.71 2.02
N ALA A 337 14.85 -15.98 3.12
CA ALA A 337 16.14 -16.69 3.06
C ALA A 337 16.00 -18.09 2.45
N SER A 338 14.91 -18.83 2.74
CA SER A 338 14.64 -20.14 2.13
C SER A 338 14.40 -20.06 0.61
N MET A 339 14.01 -18.89 0.11
CA MET A 339 13.84 -18.60 -1.32
C MET A 339 15.09 -17.97 -1.98
N GLY A 340 16.19 -17.81 -1.20
CA GLY A 340 17.41 -17.15 -1.68
C GLY A 340 17.29 -15.63 -1.82
N ILE A 341 16.37 -15.00 -1.10
CA ILE A 341 16.18 -13.55 -1.09
C ILE A 341 16.94 -12.97 0.10
N ASP A 342 18.04 -12.30 -0.19
CA ASP A 342 18.96 -11.74 0.82
C ASP A 342 18.87 -10.21 0.93
N SER A 343 18.06 -9.56 0.09
CA SER A 343 17.93 -8.10 0.06
C SER A 343 16.88 -7.60 1.04
N ALA A 344 17.22 -6.58 1.82
CA ALA A 344 16.25 -5.81 2.59
C ALA A 344 15.53 -4.81 1.68
N SER A 345 14.19 -4.75 1.78
CA SER A 345 13.40 -3.77 1.06
C SER A 345 12.07 -3.50 1.78
N SER A 346 11.67 -2.23 1.83
CA SER A 346 10.36 -1.81 2.34
C SER A 346 9.21 -2.42 1.55
N PHE A 347 9.38 -2.63 0.24
CA PHE A 347 8.38 -3.27 -0.62
C PHE A 347 8.21 -4.77 -0.34
N LEU A 348 9.29 -5.47 0.06
CA LEU A 348 9.18 -6.86 0.53
C LEU A 348 8.34 -6.94 1.82
N VAL A 349 8.58 -6.03 2.76
CA VAL A 349 7.78 -5.98 4.01
C VAL A 349 6.34 -5.62 3.72
N ALA A 350 6.08 -4.65 2.84
CA ALA A 350 4.72 -4.24 2.48
C ALA A 350 3.95 -5.36 1.78
N GLY A 351 4.55 -6.02 0.79
CA GLY A 351 3.94 -7.16 0.10
C GLY A 351 3.60 -8.31 1.03
N TRP A 352 4.52 -8.66 1.93
CA TRP A 352 4.28 -9.69 2.96
C TRP A 352 3.14 -9.28 3.92
N SER A 353 3.19 -8.06 4.45
CA SER A 353 2.25 -7.59 5.48
C SER A 353 0.83 -7.50 4.97
N SER A 354 0.61 -7.09 3.72
CA SER A 354 -0.72 -6.99 3.10
C SER A 354 -1.48 -8.32 3.11
N GLN A 355 -0.77 -9.45 3.04
CA GLN A 355 -1.39 -10.76 2.93
C GLN A 355 -1.92 -11.32 4.26
N TYR A 356 -1.54 -10.77 5.41
CA TYR A 356 -2.19 -11.12 6.68
C TYR A 356 -3.67 -10.74 6.66
N HIS A 357 -4.01 -9.58 6.12
CA HIS A 357 -5.40 -9.11 6.00
C HIS A 357 -6.18 -9.98 4.99
N MET A 358 -5.57 -10.27 3.84
CA MET A 358 -6.17 -11.19 2.85
C MET A 358 -6.44 -12.57 3.47
N LYS A 359 -5.49 -13.13 4.23
CA LYS A 359 -5.66 -14.41 4.94
C LYS A 359 -6.80 -14.36 5.97
N GLY A 360 -7.03 -13.19 6.59
CA GLY A 360 -8.11 -13.02 7.56
C GLY A 360 -9.50 -12.95 6.93
N VAL A 361 -9.60 -12.65 5.64
CA VAL A 361 -10.86 -12.58 4.89
C VAL A 361 -11.22 -13.92 4.24
N LEU A 362 -10.23 -14.72 3.85
CA LEU A 362 -10.43 -16.06 3.30
C LEU A 362 -10.80 -17.08 4.38
#